data_a58c74af24b729d50e84af962969de16
#
_entry.id   a58c74af24b729d50e84af962969de16
#
_cell.length_a   1.000
_cell.length_b   1.000
_cell.length_c   1.000
_cell.angle_alpha   90.00
_cell.angle_beta   90.00
_cell.angle_gamma   90.00
#
_symmetry.space_group_name_H-M   'P 1'
#
loop_
_entity.id
_entity.type
_entity.pdbx_description
1 polymer ?
#
loop_
_entity_poly.entity_id
_entity_poly.type
_entity_poly.pdbx_seq_one_letter_code
_entity_poly.pdbx_strand_id
1 'polypeptide(L)'
;MIEIVNLSKAYAGSGAQAIQGLSLSVAPGEFLVLIGPSGSGKTTTLNMVNRLVEPDGGEIRIDGRNILDGDPVELRRGIGYVFQEAGLFPHMTVAENIAITPFLLGWEETRIEARVHELLALVRLEEGAFGRRLPAELSGGQRQRVALARALAARPNILLLDEPFGALDPVTREAVAADVRDIHQRLGLTTLMVTHDMTEALLLADRIAVMQAGHLVQVASPRELVAHPADAFVAELMETPRRQARALAGALSA
;
A
#
# COMPACT_ATOMS: atom_id res chain seq x y z
N MET A 1 -11.38 -8.07 -6.63
CA MET A 1 -10.32 -8.30 -7.65
C MET A 1 -9.97 -6.98 -8.31
N ILE A 2 -8.69 -6.70 -8.54
CA ILE A 2 -8.23 -5.55 -9.35
C ILE A 2 -7.68 -6.09 -10.66
N GLU A 3 -8.12 -5.55 -11.79
CA GLU A 3 -7.63 -5.90 -13.12
C GLU A 3 -7.15 -4.63 -13.83
N ILE A 4 -5.92 -4.64 -14.30
CA ILE A 4 -5.29 -3.57 -15.08
C ILE A 4 -5.01 -4.15 -16.46
N VAL A 5 -5.52 -3.50 -17.51
CA VAL A 5 -5.41 -4.00 -18.90
C VAL A 5 -4.83 -2.92 -19.79
N ASN A 6 -3.63 -3.19 -20.30
CA ASN A 6 -2.92 -2.35 -21.29
C ASN A 6 -2.83 -0.86 -20.88
N LEU A 7 -2.60 -0.60 -19.59
CA LEU A 7 -2.64 0.73 -18.99
C LEU A 7 -1.48 1.59 -19.49
N SER A 8 -1.76 2.84 -19.84
CA SER A 8 -0.77 3.80 -20.31
C SER A 8 -0.95 5.16 -19.68
N LYS A 9 0.16 5.84 -19.36
CA LYS A 9 0.18 7.21 -18.83
C LYS A 9 1.41 7.98 -19.22
N ALA A 10 1.22 9.20 -19.73
CA ALA A 10 2.26 10.19 -19.96
C ALA A 10 1.96 11.46 -19.16
N TYR A 11 2.99 12.15 -18.71
CA TYR A 11 2.86 13.46 -18.08
C TYR A 11 3.36 14.54 -19.04
N ALA A 12 2.60 15.63 -19.17
CA ALA A 12 2.98 16.77 -19.99
C ALA A 12 4.35 17.33 -19.54
N GLY A 13 5.26 17.51 -20.50
CA GLY A 13 6.60 18.06 -20.25
C GLY A 13 7.69 17.05 -19.83
N SER A 14 7.37 15.79 -19.58
CA SER A 14 8.39 14.78 -19.20
C SER A 14 9.07 14.12 -20.40
N GLY A 15 8.50 14.19 -21.60
CA GLY A 15 8.99 13.51 -22.80
C GLY A 15 8.99 11.98 -22.73
N ALA A 16 8.72 11.41 -21.58
CA ALA A 16 8.70 9.97 -21.33
C ALA A 16 7.31 9.52 -20.81
N GLN A 17 6.89 8.33 -21.21
CA GLN A 17 5.70 7.69 -20.68
C GLN A 17 6.01 7.12 -19.28
N ALA A 18 5.18 7.48 -18.29
CA ALA A 18 5.31 6.96 -16.93
C ALA A 18 4.87 5.49 -16.85
N ILE A 19 3.89 5.09 -17.67
CA ILE A 19 3.37 3.72 -17.80
C ILE A 19 3.16 3.40 -19.26
N GLN A 20 3.58 2.18 -19.68
CA GLN A 20 3.58 1.74 -21.07
C GLN A 20 2.98 0.33 -21.18
N GLY A 21 1.67 0.25 -21.48
CA GLY A 21 0.99 -1.03 -21.73
C GLY A 21 0.97 -1.99 -20.56
N LEU A 22 0.90 -1.48 -19.31
CA LEU A 22 0.90 -2.29 -18.11
C LEU A 22 -0.35 -3.15 -18.03
N SER A 23 -0.19 -4.48 -17.90
CA SER A 23 -1.27 -5.43 -17.60
C SER A 23 -0.93 -6.24 -16.37
N LEU A 24 -1.83 -6.22 -15.37
CA LEU A 24 -1.60 -6.82 -14.07
C LEU A 24 -2.93 -7.13 -13.40
N SER A 25 -3.03 -8.24 -12.68
CA SER A 25 -4.20 -8.58 -11.86
C SER A 25 -3.82 -8.84 -10.42
N VAL A 26 -4.69 -8.44 -9.49
CA VAL A 26 -4.62 -8.76 -8.06
C VAL A 26 -5.87 -9.55 -7.71
N ALA A 27 -5.68 -10.80 -7.29
CA ALA A 27 -6.77 -11.68 -6.91
C ALA A 27 -7.44 -11.23 -5.59
N PRO A 28 -8.70 -11.61 -5.34
CA PRO A 28 -9.32 -11.37 -4.03
C PRO A 28 -8.48 -12.01 -2.90
N GLY A 29 -8.22 -11.24 -1.85
CA GLY A 29 -7.42 -11.71 -0.70
C GLY A 29 -5.92 -11.81 -0.96
N GLU A 30 -5.42 -11.37 -2.11
CA GLU A 30 -4.00 -11.37 -2.46
C GLU A 30 -3.30 -10.10 -1.95
N PHE A 31 -2.08 -10.25 -1.45
CA PHE A 31 -1.14 -9.17 -1.18
C PHE A 31 -0.12 -9.08 -2.32
N LEU A 32 -0.35 -8.16 -3.25
CA LEU A 32 0.59 -7.88 -4.35
C LEU A 32 1.45 -6.65 -4.03
N VAL A 33 2.76 -6.77 -4.26
CA VAL A 33 3.69 -5.66 -4.10
C VAL A 33 4.27 -5.24 -5.45
N LEU A 34 4.17 -3.96 -5.80
CA LEU A 34 4.89 -3.34 -6.91
C LEU A 34 6.26 -2.86 -6.43
N ILE A 35 7.31 -3.33 -7.06
CA ILE A 35 8.68 -2.93 -6.75
C ILE A 35 9.43 -2.47 -8.01
N GLY A 36 10.44 -1.63 -7.82
CA GLY A 36 11.30 -1.12 -8.90
C GLY A 36 11.96 0.19 -8.52
N PRO A 37 12.86 0.73 -9.36
CA PRO A 37 13.56 1.99 -9.12
C PRO A 37 12.59 3.17 -9.01
N SER A 38 13.09 4.29 -8.47
CA SER A 38 12.37 5.56 -8.52
C SER A 38 12.06 5.93 -9.97
N GLY A 39 10.85 6.41 -10.22
CA GLY A 39 10.40 6.76 -11.57
C GLY A 39 9.95 5.58 -12.44
N SER A 40 9.91 4.33 -11.94
CA SER A 40 9.42 3.18 -12.72
C SER A 40 7.90 3.13 -12.91
N GLY A 41 7.14 4.07 -12.32
CA GLY A 41 5.69 4.17 -12.51
C GLY A 41 4.83 3.56 -11.40
N LYS A 42 5.40 3.03 -10.32
CA LYS A 42 4.67 2.34 -9.23
C LYS A 42 3.58 3.20 -8.60
N THR A 43 3.94 4.36 -8.04
CA THR A 43 3.00 5.31 -7.43
C THR A 43 1.98 5.82 -8.44
N THR A 44 2.38 6.04 -9.71
CA THR A 44 1.44 6.40 -10.78
C THR A 44 0.40 5.30 -10.99
N THR A 45 0.82 4.02 -11.02
CA THR A 45 -0.10 2.88 -11.12
C THR A 45 -1.07 2.84 -9.94
N LEU A 46 -0.57 2.98 -8.71
CA LEU A 46 -1.40 3.00 -7.50
C LEU A 46 -2.43 4.16 -7.52
N ASN A 47 -1.98 5.34 -7.93
CA ASN A 47 -2.84 6.53 -8.05
C ASN A 47 -3.90 6.38 -9.15
N MET A 48 -3.61 5.66 -10.23
CA MET A 48 -4.61 5.34 -11.25
C MET A 48 -5.65 4.34 -10.75
N VAL A 49 -5.27 3.32 -9.95
CA VAL A 49 -6.24 2.40 -9.33
C VAL A 49 -7.23 3.15 -8.43
N ASN A 50 -6.76 4.15 -7.70
CA ASN A 50 -7.61 5.02 -6.85
C ASN A 50 -8.22 6.21 -7.61
N ARG A 51 -8.03 6.27 -8.94
CA ARG A 51 -8.50 7.36 -9.80
C ARG A 51 -8.12 8.75 -9.28
N LEU A 52 -6.94 8.87 -8.63
CA LEU A 52 -6.30 10.17 -8.32
C LEU A 52 -5.62 10.74 -9.56
N VAL A 53 -5.23 9.86 -10.48
CA VAL A 53 -4.73 10.16 -11.82
C VAL A 53 -5.53 9.32 -12.80
N GLU A 54 -6.03 9.91 -13.88
CA GLU A 54 -6.72 9.17 -14.94
C GLU A 54 -5.70 8.61 -15.95
N PRO A 55 -5.91 7.37 -16.44
CA PRO A 55 -5.07 6.80 -17.49
C PRO A 55 -5.30 7.53 -18.83
N ASP A 56 -4.29 7.51 -19.69
CA ASP A 56 -4.40 8.02 -21.06
C ASP A 56 -4.85 6.91 -22.03
N GLY A 57 -4.71 5.63 -21.63
CA GLY A 57 -5.16 4.47 -22.38
C GLY A 57 -5.21 3.21 -21.54
N GLY A 58 -5.90 2.20 -22.03
CA GLY A 58 -6.19 0.98 -21.27
C GLY A 58 -7.35 1.15 -20.30
N GLU A 59 -7.53 0.19 -19.41
CA GLU A 59 -8.62 0.22 -18.44
C GLU A 59 -8.19 -0.41 -17.09
N ILE A 60 -8.86 0.02 -16.03
CA ILE A 60 -8.77 -0.59 -14.70
C ILE A 60 -10.17 -1.02 -14.29
N ARG A 61 -10.30 -2.27 -13.83
CA ARG A 61 -11.56 -2.79 -13.31
C ARG A 61 -11.39 -3.22 -11.85
N ILE A 62 -12.37 -2.89 -11.05
CA ILE A 62 -12.51 -3.37 -9.68
C ILE A 62 -13.81 -4.19 -9.62
N ASP A 63 -13.67 -5.47 -9.24
CA ASP A 63 -14.78 -6.44 -9.20
C ASP A 63 -15.59 -6.45 -10.51
N GLY A 64 -14.86 -6.39 -11.66
CA GLY A 64 -15.42 -6.41 -13.01
C GLY A 64 -15.98 -5.08 -13.52
N ARG A 65 -16.03 -4.02 -12.69
CA ARG A 65 -16.52 -2.68 -13.08
C ARG A 65 -15.36 -1.77 -13.44
N ASN A 66 -15.43 -1.07 -14.57
CA ASN A 66 -14.44 -0.06 -14.93
C ASN A 66 -14.51 1.10 -13.94
N ILE A 67 -13.36 1.51 -13.40
CA ILE A 67 -13.29 2.61 -12.42
C ILE A 67 -13.73 3.97 -12.99
N LEU A 68 -13.76 4.12 -14.31
CA LEU A 68 -14.18 5.36 -14.97
C LEU A 68 -15.69 5.47 -15.12
N ASP A 69 -16.47 4.37 -14.94
CA ASP A 69 -17.93 4.35 -15.15
C ASP A 69 -18.74 5.00 -14.03
N GLY A 70 -18.12 5.30 -12.88
CA GLY A 70 -18.79 5.82 -11.68
C GLY A 70 -18.21 7.13 -11.14
N ASP A 71 -18.81 7.60 -10.06
CA ASP A 71 -18.29 8.75 -9.30
C ASP A 71 -16.95 8.39 -8.64
N PRO A 72 -15.88 9.16 -8.88
CA PRO A 72 -14.58 8.94 -8.26
C PRO A 72 -14.60 9.08 -6.73
N VAL A 73 -15.54 9.84 -6.16
CA VAL A 73 -15.66 9.97 -4.71
C VAL A 73 -16.22 8.68 -4.10
N GLU A 74 -17.23 8.08 -4.72
CA GLU A 74 -17.78 6.79 -4.28
C GLU A 74 -16.74 5.68 -4.38
N LEU A 75 -15.98 5.62 -5.48
CA LEU A 75 -14.88 4.69 -5.65
C LEU A 75 -13.87 4.80 -4.49
N ARG A 76 -13.37 6.01 -4.22
CA ARG A 76 -12.36 6.25 -3.18
C ARG A 76 -12.87 5.96 -1.77
N ARG A 77 -14.14 6.16 -1.49
CA ARG A 77 -14.77 5.80 -0.21
C ARG A 77 -14.81 4.29 0.04
N GLY A 78 -14.82 3.50 -1.04
CA GLY A 78 -14.76 2.03 -0.99
C GLY A 78 -13.35 1.44 -0.91
N ILE A 79 -12.31 2.25 -1.05
CA ILE A 79 -10.91 1.85 -1.07
C ILE A 79 -10.18 2.43 0.14
N GLY A 80 -9.50 1.59 0.92
CA GLY A 80 -8.56 2.05 1.94
C GLY A 80 -7.26 2.52 1.28
N TYR A 81 -6.80 3.73 1.60
CA TYR A 81 -5.55 4.26 1.08
C TYR A 81 -4.65 4.77 2.20
N VAL A 82 -3.41 4.29 2.24
CA VAL A 82 -2.36 4.76 3.16
C VAL A 82 -1.29 5.45 2.35
N PHE A 83 -1.08 6.74 2.64
CA PHE A 83 -0.07 7.57 1.98
C PHE A 83 1.32 7.37 2.61
N GLN A 84 2.37 7.70 1.86
CA GLN A 84 3.77 7.61 2.27
C GLN A 84 4.05 8.38 3.59
N GLU A 85 3.47 9.56 3.77
CA GLU A 85 3.63 10.40 4.98
C GLU A 85 2.45 10.26 5.97
N ALA A 86 1.74 9.13 6.00
CA ALA A 86 0.53 8.90 6.78
C ALA A 86 -0.66 9.83 6.42
N GLY A 87 -0.43 11.07 6.02
CA GLY A 87 -1.42 12.04 5.55
C GLY A 87 -2.56 12.31 6.56
N LEU A 88 -2.27 12.30 7.85
CA LEU A 88 -3.25 12.61 8.90
C LEU A 88 -3.58 14.10 8.90
N PHE A 89 -4.84 14.42 9.22
CA PHE A 89 -5.27 15.80 9.42
C PHE A 89 -4.66 16.32 10.73
N PRO A 90 -3.75 17.33 10.68
CA PRO A 90 -2.96 17.71 11.83
C PRO A 90 -3.77 18.41 12.94
N HIS A 91 -4.93 18.95 12.61
CA HIS A 91 -5.84 19.64 13.52
C HIS A 91 -6.93 18.73 14.09
N MET A 92 -6.98 17.46 13.68
CA MET A 92 -7.90 16.45 14.17
C MET A 92 -7.18 15.50 15.12
N THR A 93 -7.87 15.06 16.16
CA THR A 93 -7.41 13.99 17.05
C THR A 93 -7.28 12.66 16.31
N VAL A 94 -6.66 11.67 16.94
CA VAL A 94 -6.57 10.30 16.44
C VAL A 94 -7.97 9.73 16.16
N ALA A 95 -8.89 9.87 17.11
CA ALA A 95 -10.26 9.38 16.95
C ALA A 95 -10.97 10.05 15.78
N GLU A 96 -10.88 11.37 15.65
CA GLU A 96 -11.47 12.13 14.54
C GLU A 96 -10.84 11.77 13.19
N ASN A 97 -9.53 11.56 13.11
CA ASN A 97 -8.87 11.08 11.90
C ASN A 97 -9.42 9.72 11.45
N ILE A 98 -9.65 8.79 12.38
CA ILE A 98 -10.22 7.47 12.06
C ILE A 98 -11.69 7.60 11.67
N ALA A 99 -12.45 8.46 12.34
CA ALA A 99 -13.89 8.65 12.15
C ALA A 99 -14.27 9.32 10.82
N ILE A 100 -13.35 10.04 10.17
CA ILE A 100 -13.69 10.95 9.05
C ILE A 100 -14.40 10.25 7.89
N THR A 101 -13.94 9.08 7.46
CA THR A 101 -14.55 8.36 6.34
C THR A 101 -15.93 7.82 6.70
N PRO A 102 -16.17 7.12 7.81
CA PRO A 102 -17.52 6.77 8.28
C PRO A 102 -18.44 7.97 8.43
N PHE A 103 -17.95 9.10 8.94
CA PHE A 103 -18.73 10.35 9.04
C PHE A 103 -19.20 10.84 7.66
N LEU A 104 -18.29 10.90 6.68
CA LEU A 104 -18.62 11.29 5.30
C LEU A 104 -19.56 10.30 4.60
N LEU A 105 -19.64 9.06 5.07
CA LEU A 105 -20.59 8.05 4.62
C LEU A 105 -21.95 8.14 5.34
N GLY A 106 -22.12 9.08 6.27
CA GLY A 106 -23.36 9.27 7.01
C GLY A 106 -23.66 8.16 8.03
N TRP A 107 -22.62 7.52 8.60
CA TRP A 107 -22.86 6.53 9.66
C TRP A 107 -23.35 7.21 10.93
N GLU A 108 -24.17 6.50 11.70
CA GLU A 108 -24.61 6.94 13.02
C GLU A 108 -23.44 7.07 13.99
N GLU A 109 -23.46 8.10 14.86
CA GLU A 109 -22.38 8.46 15.76
C GLU A 109 -21.92 7.28 16.65
N THR A 110 -22.89 6.58 17.25
CA THR A 110 -22.62 5.38 18.09
C THR A 110 -21.90 4.27 17.31
N ARG A 111 -22.21 4.10 16.02
CA ARG A 111 -21.54 3.14 15.14
C ARG A 111 -20.11 3.61 14.80
N ILE A 112 -19.91 4.91 14.62
CA ILE A 112 -18.58 5.50 14.39
C ILE A 112 -17.70 5.30 15.62
N GLU A 113 -18.19 5.62 16.82
CA GLU A 113 -17.46 5.43 18.09
C GLU A 113 -17.04 3.97 18.28
N ALA A 114 -17.97 3.04 18.12
CA ALA A 114 -17.68 1.61 18.22
C ALA A 114 -16.62 1.17 17.18
N ARG A 115 -16.66 1.73 15.98
CA ARG A 115 -15.68 1.44 14.92
C ARG A 115 -14.30 2.01 15.23
N VAL A 116 -14.22 3.21 15.77
CA VAL A 116 -12.96 3.84 16.22
C VAL A 116 -12.31 2.96 17.31
N HIS A 117 -13.09 2.53 18.31
CA HIS A 117 -12.63 1.63 19.37
C HIS A 117 -12.07 0.32 18.80
N GLU A 118 -12.82 -0.35 17.92
CA GLU A 118 -12.42 -1.59 17.22
C GLU A 118 -11.09 -1.41 16.49
N LEU A 119 -10.95 -0.31 15.73
CA LEU A 119 -9.77 -0.06 14.92
C LEU A 119 -8.54 0.31 15.73
N LEU A 120 -8.69 1.09 16.80
CA LEU A 120 -7.58 1.39 17.70
C LEU A 120 -7.03 0.11 18.35
N ALA A 121 -7.92 -0.78 18.79
CA ALA A 121 -7.51 -2.10 19.29
C ALA A 121 -6.82 -2.93 18.19
N LEU A 122 -7.34 -2.93 16.96
CA LEU A 122 -6.79 -3.66 15.83
C LEU A 122 -5.35 -3.23 15.51
N VAL A 123 -5.06 -1.91 15.56
CA VAL A 123 -3.72 -1.36 15.29
C VAL A 123 -2.85 -1.26 16.56
N ARG A 124 -3.28 -1.88 17.67
CA ARG A 124 -2.55 -1.93 18.95
C ARG A 124 -2.25 -0.55 19.55
N LEU A 125 -3.22 0.34 19.49
CA LEU A 125 -3.22 1.63 20.18
C LEU A 125 -4.35 1.65 21.20
N GLU A 126 -4.01 1.90 22.48
CA GLU A 126 -5.01 2.03 23.53
C GLU A 126 -5.80 3.33 23.39
N GLU A 127 -7.13 3.25 23.26
CA GLU A 127 -7.97 4.43 23.01
C GLU A 127 -7.86 5.49 24.10
N GLY A 128 -7.87 5.09 25.37
CA GLY A 128 -7.77 6.01 26.51
C GLY A 128 -6.47 6.82 26.50
N ALA A 129 -5.39 6.23 25.99
CA ALA A 129 -4.09 6.88 25.90
C ALA A 129 -3.90 7.69 24.60
N PHE A 130 -4.51 7.27 23.49
CA PHE A 130 -4.21 7.81 22.15
C PHE A 130 -5.39 8.53 21.50
N GLY A 131 -6.63 8.18 21.79
CA GLY A 131 -7.81 8.66 21.04
C GLY A 131 -7.92 10.19 20.95
N ARG A 132 -7.51 10.92 21.99
CA ARG A 132 -7.58 12.38 22.08
C ARG A 132 -6.29 13.10 21.63
N ARG A 133 -5.21 12.37 21.32
CA ARG A 133 -3.94 12.99 20.89
C ARG A 133 -4.06 13.54 19.47
N LEU A 134 -3.27 14.57 19.21
CA LEU A 134 -3.05 15.09 17.87
C LEU A 134 -1.92 14.32 17.16
N PRO A 135 -1.87 14.30 15.82
CA PRO A 135 -0.80 13.63 15.08
C PRO A 135 0.62 14.07 15.45
N ALA A 136 0.80 15.35 15.85
CA ALA A 136 2.09 15.87 16.28
C ALA A 136 2.62 15.23 17.59
N GLU A 137 1.74 14.64 18.40
CA GLU A 137 2.08 14.01 19.67
C GLU A 137 2.39 12.49 19.51
N LEU A 138 2.39 11.99 18.28
CA LEU A 138 2.60 10.59 17.95
C LEU A 138 4.01 10.34 17.39
N SER A 139 4.58 9.16 17.68
CA SER A 139 5.75 8.67 16.96
C SER A 139 5.42 8.38 15.48
N GLY A 140 6.43 8.20 14.63
CA GLY A 140 6.24 7.84 13.22
C GLY A 140 5.40 6.57 13.04
N GLY A 141 5.74 5.51 13.78
CA GLY A 141 4.99 4.24 13.74
C GLY A 141 3.56 4.37 14.27
N GLN A 142 3.32 5.19 15.30
CA GLN A 142 1.96 5.46 15.78
C GLN A 142 1.15 6.22 14.75
N ARG A 143 1.72 7.23 14.08
CA ARG A 143 1.05 7.91 12.95
C ARG A 143 0.67 6.94 11.84
N GLN A 144 1.57 6.02 11.49
CA GLN A 144 1.31 5.03 10.43
C GLN A 144 0.19 4.05 10.83
N ARG A 145 0.14 3.62 12.09
CA ARG A 145 -0.96 2.80 12.62
C ARG A 145 -2.31 3.53 12.58
N VAL A 146 -2.34 4.82 12.92
CA VAL A 146 -3.55 5.64 12.81
C VAL A 146 -3.98 5.81 11.34
N ALA A 147 -3.03 6.02 10.42
CA ALA A 147 -3.33 6.09 8.99
C ALA A 147 -3.92 4.76 8.45
N LEU A 148 -3.39 3.63 8.90
CA LEU A 148 -3.94 2.31 8.58
C LEU A 148 -5.36 2.14 9.14
N ALA A 149 -5.58 2.51 10.41
CA ALA A 149 -6.90 2.46 11.04
C ALA A 149 -7.92 3.33 10.27
N ARG A 150 -7.53 4.56 9.89
CA ARG A 150 -8.37 5.45 9.05
C ARG A 150 -8.69 4.82 7.69
N ALA A 151 -7.71 4.23 7.03
CA ALA A 151 -7.91 3.56 5.74
C ALA A 151 -8.91 2.40 5.83
N LEU A 152 -8.96 1.71 6.97
CA LEU A 152 -9.85 0.57 7.23
C LEU A 152 -11.23 0.98 7.77
N ALA A 153 -11.46 2.27 8.08
CA ALA A 153 -12.63 2.71 8.82
C ALA A 153 -13.96 2.41 8.12
N ALA A 154 -14.01 2.59 6.82
CA ALA A 154 -15.20 2.32 5.98
C ALA A 154 -15.42 0.82 5.67
N ARG A 155 -14.62 -0.09 6.23
CA ARG A 155 -14.61 -1.54 5.92
C ARG A 155 -14.37 -1.83 4.43
N PRO A 156 -13.30 -1.29 3.83
CA PRO A 156 -12.98 -1.55 2.44
C PRO A 156 -12.57 -3.02 2.23
N ASN A 157 -12.78 -3.55 1.03
CA ASN A 157 -12.23 -4.83 0.60
C ASN A 157 -10.85 -4.68 -0.05
N ILE A 158 -10.50 -3.46 -0.47
CA ILE A 158 -9.24 -3.13 -1.14
C ILE A 158 -8.44 -2.17 -0.27
N LEU A 159 -7.15 -2.47 -0.12
CA LEU A 159 -6.19 -1.63 0.59
C LEU A 159 -5.03 -1.26 -0.35
N LEU A 160 -4.81 0.02 -0.54
CA LEU A 160 -3.71 0.57 -1.31
C LEU A 160 -2.69 1.20 -0.35
N LEU A 161 -1.42 0.82 -0.49
CA LEU A 161 -0.33 1.26 0.39
C LEU A 161 0.79 1.89 -0.45
N ASP A 162 1.05 3.18 -0.28
CA ASP A 162 2.10 3.90 -0.99
C ASP A 162 3.30 4.13 -0.07
N GLU A 163 4.37 3.33 -0.21
CA GLU A 163 5.58 3.33 0.59
C GLU A 163 5.32 3.47 2.12
N PRO A 164 4.46 2.62 2.71
CA PRO A 164 3.89 2.87 4.04
C PRO A 164 4.92 2.84 5.17
N PHE A 165 6.12 2.34 4.92
CA PHE A 165 7.14 2.16 5.98
C PHE A 165 8.40 3.02 5.76
N GLY A 166 8.47 3.78 4.66
CA GLY A 166 9.69 4.49 4.25
C GLY A 166 10.25 5.48 5.27
N ALA A 167 9.39 6.10 6.08
CA ALA A 167 9.79 7.09 7.10
C ALA A 167 10.04 6.49 8.51
N LEU A 168 10.02 5.15 8.66
CA LEU A 168 10.17 4.47 9.95
C LEU A 168 11.60 3.99 10.19
N ASP A 169 12.01 3.99 11.45
CA ASP A 169 13.23 3.30 11.86
C ASP A 169 13.10 1.77 11.67
N PRO A 170 14.20 1.02 11.56
CA PRO A 170 14.16 -0.41 11.22
C PRO A 170 13.30 -1.26 12.17
N VAL A 171 13.36 -1.03 13.47
CA VAL A 171 12.62 -1.83 14.48
C VAL A 171 11.12 -1.54 14.38
N THR A 172 10.75 -0.27 14.32
CA THR A 172 9.35 0.16 14.15
C THR A 172 8.79 -0.31 12.82
N ARG A 173 9.58 -0.25 11.74
CA ARG A 173 9.22 -0.72 10.40
C ARG A 173 8.82 -2.19 10.40
N GLU A 174 9.65 -3.06 10.97
CA GLU A 174 9.38 -4.50 11.06
C GLU A 174 8.07 -4.77 11.83
N ALA A 175 7.89 -4.11 12.97
CA ALA A 175 6.70 -4.28 13.78
C ALA A 175 5.42 -3.83 13.06
N VAL A 176 5.44 -2.66 12.39
CA VAL A 176 4.27 -2.15 11.64
C VAL A 176 4.00 -3.00 10.39
N ALA A 177 5.03 -3.47 9.70
CA ALA A 177 4.87 -4.37 8.56
C ALA A 177 4.21 -5.71 8.96
N ALA A 178 4.64 -6.29 10.08
CA ALA A 178 4.00 -7.50 10.62
C ALA A 178 2.53 -7.27 10.96
N ASP A 179 2.18 -6.12 11.58
CA ASP A 179 0.79 -5.78 11.86
C ASP A 179 -0.05 -5.61 10.59
N VAL A 180 0.50 -4.97 9.54
CA VAL A 180 -0.18 -4.83 8.24
C VAL A 180 -0.48 -6.20 7.63
N ARG A 181 0.48 -7.15 7.68
CA ARG A 181 0.27 -8.51 7.17
C ARG A 181 -0.79 -9.27 7.97
N ASP A 182 -0.75 -9.21 9.30
CA ASP A 182 -1.76 -9.82 10.18
C ASP A 182 -3.17 -9.26 9.88
N ILE A 183 -3.30 -7.94 9.79
CA ILE A 183 -4.56 -7.26 9.49
C ILE A 183 -5.09 -7.65 8.11
N HIS A 184 -4.21 -7.67 7.08
CA HIS A 184 -4.56 -8.12 5.73
C HIS A 184 -5.16 -9.54 5.76
N GLN A 185 -4.50 -10.49 6.41
CA GLN A 185 -4.97 -11.87 6.51
C GLN A 185 -6.28 -12.00 7.29
N ARG A 186 -6.38 -11.35 8.45
CA ARG A 186 -7.57 -11.40 9.31
C ARG A 186 -8.81 -10.81 8.66
N LEU A 187 -8.65 -9.76 7.87
CA LEU A 187 -9.76 -9.08 7.20
C LEU A 187 -10.01 -9.59 5.77
N GLY A 188 -9.15 -10.46 5.23
CA GLY A 188 -9.25 -10.98 3.86
C GLY A 188 -9.13 -9.89 2.79
N LEU A 189 -8.28 -8.89 3.02
CA LEU A 189 -8.16 -7.72 2.14
C LEU A 189 -7.48 -8.09 0.81
N THR A 190 -7.87 -7.44 -0.27
CA THR A 190 -7.08 -7.38 -1.50
C THR A 190 -6.14 -6.18 -1.40
N THR A 191 -4.83 -6.43 -1.29
CA THR A 191 -3.85 -5.37 -1.02
C THR A 191 -2.91 -5.17 -2.20
N LEU A 192 -2.75 -3.91 -2.61
CA LEU A 192 -1.74 -3.48 -3.56
C LEU A 192 -0.81 -2.49 -2.86
N MET A 193 0.46 -2.87 -2.69
CA MET A 193 1.48 -2.04 -2.05
C MET A 193 2.56 -1.62 -3.03
N VAL A 194 3.03 -0.41 -2.89
CA VAL A 194 4.23 0.11 -3.57
C VAL A 194 5.34 0.26 -2.55
N THR A 195 6.52 -0.23 -2.87
CA THR A 195 7.74 0.00 -2.09
C THR A 195 8.97 -0.01 -3.00
N HIS A 196 10.08 0.53 -2.52
CA HIS A 196 11.40 0.36 -3.12
C HIS A 196 12.29 -0.60 -2.29
N ASP A 197 11.78 -1.09 -1.15
CA ASP A 197 12.50 -2.03 -0.26
C ASP A 197 12.13 -3.48 -0.63
N MET A 198 13.13 -4.21 -1.14
CA MET A 198 12.97 -5.60 -1.52
C MET A 198 12.69 -6.51 -0.30
N THR A 199 13.20 -6.18 0.88
CA THR A 199 12.97 -6.96 2.09
C THR A 199 11.49 -6.90 2.48
N GLU A 200 10.88 -5.71 2.43
CA GLU A 200 9.44 -5.55 2.64
C GLU A 200 8.63 -6.41 1.64
N ALA A 201 8.99 -6.34 0.36
CA ALA A 201 8.31 -7.10 -0.67
C ALA A 201 8.41 -8.62 -0.44
N LEU A 202 9.60 -9.13 -0.10
CA LEU A 202 9.83 -10.54 0.15
C LEU A 202 9.09 -11.06 1.40
N LEU A 203 8.91 -10.23 2.42
CA LEU A 203 8.24 -10.60 3.68
C LEU A 203 6.72 -10.52 3.62
N LEU A 204 6.18 -9.58 2.84
CA LEU A 204 4.75 -9.25 2.87
C LEU A 204 3.97 -9.84 1.70
N ALA A 205 4.58 -9.98 0.52
CA ALA A 205 3.86 -10.27 -0.70
C ALA A 205 3.53 -11.75 -0.86
N ASP A 206 2.34 -12.02 -1.38
CA ASP A 206 2.02 -13.31 -2.01
C ASP A 206 2.61 -13.36 -3.43
N ARG A 207 2.55 -12.23 -4.17
CA ARG A 207 3.25 -12.04 -5.44
C ARG A 207 3.88 -10.65 -5.49
N ILE A 208 4.99 -10.56 -6.20
CA ILE A 208 5.74 -9.33 -6.45
C ILE A 208 5.70 -9.03 -7.94
N ALA A 209 5.36 -7.80 -8.30
CA ALA A 209 5.41 -7.28 -9.66
C ALA A 209 6.59 -6.31 -9.78
N VAL A 210 7.59 -6.70 -10.55
CA VAL A 210 8.80 -5.90 -10.78
C VAL A 210 8.57 -4.96 -11.96
N MET A 211 8.76 -3.66 -11.73
CA MET A 211 8.60 -2.60 -12.73
C MET A 211 9.91 -1.91 -13.06
N GLN A 212 10.13 -1.61 -14.33
CA GLN A 212 11.26 -0.83 -14.82
C GLN A 212 10.82 0.08 -15.96
N ALA A 213 11.16 1.35 -15.89
CA ALA A 213 10.91 2.34 -16.98
C ALA A 213 9.46 2.32 -17.53
N GLY A 214 8.46 2.19 -16.66
CA GLY A 214 7.04 2.18 -17.03
C GLY A 214 6.50 0.82 -17.51
N HIS A 215 7.34 -0.22 -17.54
CA HIS A 215 6.96 -1.57 -17.97
C HIS A 215 6.94 -2.54 -16.80
N LEU A 216 6.11 -3.57 -16.92
CA LEU A 216 6.13 -4.74 -16.08
C LEU A 216 7.18 -5.73 -16.61
N VAL A 217 8.18 -6.06 -15.78
CA VAL A 217 9.28 -6.96 -16.16
C VAL A 217 8.94 -8.41 -15.77
N GLN A 218 8.50 -8.62 -14.54
CA GLN A 218 8.15 -9.95 -14.04
C GLN A 218 7.10 -9.85 -12.94
N VAL A 219 6.20 -10.82 -12.90
CA VAL A 219 5.26 -11.04 -11.78
C VAL A 219 5.37 -12.48 -11.33
N ALA A 220 5.75 -12.70 -10.09
CA ALA A 220 5.92 -14.05 -9.55
C ALA A 220 5.85 -14.04 -8.01
N SER A 221 5.76 -15.22 -7.41
CA SER A 221 5.93 -15.36 -5.96
C SER A 221 7.36 -14.97 -5.54
N PRO A 222 7.60 -14.56 -4.28
CA PRO A 222 8.94 -14.29 -3.78
C PRO A 222 9.95 -15.40 -4.07
N ARG A 223 9.51 -16.65 -3.92
CA ARG A 223 10.35 -17.84 -4.16
C ARG A 223 10.74 -17.98 -5.63
N GLU A 224 9.81 -17.77 -6.54
CA GLU A 224 10.05 -17.86 -7.99
C GLU A 224 10.95 -16.73 -8.48
N LEU A 225 10.78 -15.49 -8.00
CA LEU A 225 11.66 -14.37 -8.33
C LEU A 225 13.12 -14.65 -7.93
N VAL A 226 13.31 -15.25 -6.77
CA VAL A 226 14.65 -15.63 -6.27
C VAL A 226 15.26 -16.79 -7.05
N ALA A 227 14.45 -17.76 -7.50
CA ALA A 227 14.91 -18.96 -8.19
C ALA A 227 15.07 -18.75 -9.71
N HIS A 228 14.19 -17.95 -10.31
CA HIS A 228 14.06 -17.77 -11.76
C HIS A 228 13.85 -16.30 -12.13
N PRO A 229 14.84 -15.41 -11.89
CA PRO A 229 14.74 -14.02 -12.32
C PRO A 229 14.67 -13.95 -13.84
N ALA A 230 13.74 -13.12 -14.37
CA ALA A 230 13.50 -13.00 -15.80
C ALA A 230 14.67 -12.40 -16.57
N ASP A 231 15.44 -11.52 -15.94
CA ASP A 231 16.60 -10.85 -16.52
C ASP A 231 17.66 -10.47 -15.45
N ALA A 232 18.75 -9.84 -15.91
CA ALA A 232 19.83 -9.40 -15.05
C ALA A 232 19.39 -8.33 -14.03
N PHE A 233 18.44 -7.47 -14.39
CA PHE A 233 17.92 -6.44 -13.49
C PHE A 233 17.16 -7.06 -12.32
N VAL A 234 16.25 -8.02 -12.58
CA VAL A 234 15.53 -8.74 -11.52
C VAL A 234 16.51 -9.54 -10.65
N ALA A 235 17.52 -10.19 -11.26
CA ALA A 235 18.54 -10.92 -10.53
C ALA A 235 19.33 -10.00 -9.57
N GLU A 236 19.71 -8.80 -10.01
CA GLU A 236 20.42 -7.81 -9.18
C GLU A 236 19.55 -7.30 -8.01
N LEU A 237 18.27 -7.06 -8.24
CA LEU A 237 17.31 -6.70 -7.18
C LEU A 237 17.25 -7.80 -6.10
N MET A 238 17.24 -9.08 -6.49
CA MET A 238 17.20 -10.21 -5.56
C MET A 238 18.53 -10.43 -4.81
N GLU A 239 19.66 -10.07 -5.41
CA GLU A 239 20.97 -10.20 -4.74
C GLU A 239 21.18 -9.18 -3.61
N THR A 240 20.53 -8.04 -3.63
CA THR A 240 20.68 -7.00 -2.60
C THR A 240 20.35 -7.49 -1.19
N PRO A 241 19.16 -8.07 -0.90
CA PRO A 241 18.84 -8.65 0.41
C PRO A 241 19.79 -9.80 0.79
N ARG A 242 20.17 -10.62 -0.18
CA ARG A 242 21.12 -11.74 0.07
C ARG A 242 22.49 -11.26 0.50
N ARG A 243 23.03 -10.22 -0.15
CA ARG A 243 24.31 -9.61 0.24
C ARG A 243 24.25 -9.01 1.64
N GLN A 244 23.16 -8.32 1.97
CA GLN A 244 22.94 -7.76 3.30
C GLN A 244 22.88 -8.86 4.37
N ALA A 245 22.11 -9.93 4.13
CA ALA A 245 22.00 -11.05 5.05
C ALA A 245 23.35 -11.75 5.28
N ARG A 246 24.14 -11.97 4.22
CA ARG A 246 25.50 -12.55 4.33
C ARG A 246 26.46 -11.65 5.11
N ALA A 247 26.42 -10.34 4.85
CA ALA A 247 27.26 -9.38 5.55
C ALA A 247 26.94 -9.32 7.05
N LEU A 248 25.66 -9.33 7.41
CA LEU A 248 25.21 -9.39 8.79
C LEU A 248 25.62 -10.70 9.47
N ALA A 249 25.42 -11.85 8.83
CA ALA A 249 25.84 -13.14 9.37
C ALA A 249 27.35 -13.20 9.61
N GLY A 250 28.17 -12.66 8.71
CA GLY A 250 29.60 -12.54 8.87
C GLY A 250 30.01 -11.64 10.04
N ALA A 251 29.33 -10.50 10.21
CA ALA A 251 29.62 -9.56 11.29
C ALA A 251 29.22 -10.09 12.69
N LEU A 252 28.19 -10.95 12.76
CA LEU A 252 27.72 -11.55 14.02
C LEU A 252 28.48 -12.81 14.40
N SER A 253 29.30 -13.38 13.49
CA SER A 253 30.11 -14.61 13.69
C SER A 253 31.55 -14.30 14.03
N ALA A 254 31.98 -13.03 14.00
CA ALA A 254 33.31 -12.53 14.35
C ALA A 254 33.36 -12.01 15.79
#